data_16afec4d3a0e80d2d67d8282e414703f
#
_entry.id   16afec4d3a0e80d2d67d8282e414703f
#
_cell.length_a   1.000
_cell.length_b   1.000
_cell.length_c   1.000
_cell.angle_alpha   90.00
_cell.angle_beta   90.00
_cell.angle_gamma   90.00
#
_symmetry.space_group_name_H-M   'P 1'
#
loop_
_entity.id
_entity.type
_entity.pdbx_description
1 polymer ?
#
loop_
_entity_poly.entity_id
_entity_poly.type
_entity_poly.pdbx_seq_one_letter_code
_entity_poly.pdbx_strand_id
1 'polypeptide(L)'
;MIFDFDKFAQITASVYPVSPYTLEESLSVFRYYFEKYKEYTGRPHPPIRASQIVRVCQDMPFISREYSGGLYADIEPEAYPALIDRYFATKYRNCDRNINHFFSGRIREMKFYEELY
;
A
#
# COMPACT_ATOMS: atom_id res chain seq x y z
N MET A 1 1.21 -20.45 -7.35
CA MET A 1 0.92 -19.43 -8.38
C MET A 1 1.93 -18.30 -8.26
N ILE A 2 2.57 -17.91 -9.35
CA ILE A 2 3.55 -16.83 -9.37
C ILE A 2 2.78 -15.51 -9.45
N PHE A 3 3.13 -14.56 -8.58
CA PHE A 3 2.55 -13.21 -8.64
C PHE A 3 3.06 -12.50 -9.90
N ASP A 4 2.13 -12.08 -10.76
CA ASP A 4 2.44 -11.38 -12.01
C ASP A 4 2.02 -9.91 -11.86
N PHE A 5 3.00 -9.02 -11.74
CA PHE A 5 2.75 -7.59 -11.55
C PHE A 5 2.04 -6.97 -12.76
N ASP A 6 2.33 -7.41 -13.98
CA ASP A 6 1.67 -6.86 -15.17
C ASP A 6 0.17 -7.17 -15.15
N LYS A 7 -0.21 -8.39 -14.78
CA LYS A 7 -1.61 -8.75 -14.58
C LYS A 7 -2.25 -7.95 -13.47
N PHE A 8 -1.54 -7.80 -12.35
CA PHE A 8 -2.02 -6.99 -11.24
C PHE A 8 -2.26 -5.53 -11.67
N ALA A 9 -1.34 -4.95 -12.44
CA ALA A 9 -1.48 -3.59 -12.96
C ALA A 9 -2.69 -3.45 -13.86
N GLN A 10 -2.96 -4.45 -14.71
CA GLN A 10 -4.14 -4.44 -15.60
C GLN A 10 -5.44 -4.48 -14.80
N ILE A 11 -5.51 -5.34 -13.79
CA ILE A 11 -6.68 -5.43 -12.90
C ILE A 11 -6.87 -4.10 -12.17
N THR A 12 -5.80 -3.54 -11.61
CA THR A 12 -5.85 -2.27 -10.90
C THR A 12 -6.37 -1.16 -11.81
N ALA A 13 -5.89 -1.09 -13.04
CA ALA A 13 -6.35 -0.10 -14.02
C ALA A 13 -7.85 -0.22 -14.29
N SER A 14 -8.36 -1.45 -14.36
CA SER A 14 -9.78 -1.69 -14.68
C SER A 14 -10.73 -1.34 -13.54
N VAL A 15 -10.25 -1.31 -12.29
CA VAL A 15 -11.06 -1.03 -11.11
C VAL A 15 -10.66 0.26 -10.40
N TYR A 16 -9.77 1.04 -10.99
CA TYR A 16 -9.16 2.20 -10.31
C TYR A 16 -10.22 3.21 -9.89
N PRO A 17 -10.27 3.60 -8.59
CA PRO A 17 -11.27 4.53 -8.09
C PRO A 17 -10.90 5.98 -8.43
N VAL A 18 -11.84 6.89 -8.22
CA VAL A 18 -11.52 8.32 -8.20
C VAL A 18 -10.58 8.59 -7.04
N SER A 19 -9.44 9.20 -7.32
CA SER A 19 -8.37 9.38 -6.33
C SER A 19 -7.53 10.60 -6.67
N PRO A 20 -6.97 11.31 -5.64
CA PRO A 20 -5.93 12.33 -5.86
C PRO A 20 -4.65 11.77 -6.49
N TYR A 21 -4.40 10.45 -6.36
CA TYR A 21 -3.26 9.80 -7.00
C TYR A 21 -3.61 9.38 -8.42
N THR A 22 -2.64 9.45 -9.32
CA THR A 22 -2.77 8.82 -10.63
C THR A 22 -2.62 7.30 -10.47
N LEU A 23 -3.06 6.56 -11.49
CA LEU A 23 -2.86 5.12 -11.52
C LEU A 23 -1.39 4.75 -11.37
N GLU A 24 -0.49 5.44 -12.07
CA GLU A 24 0.95 5.18 -12.02
C GLU A 24 1.53 5.43 -10.63
N GLU A 25 1.06 6.46 -9.94
CA GLU A 25 1.48 6.75 -8.55
C GLU A 25 1.07 5.62 -7.61
N SER A 26 -0.16 5.14 -7.71
CA SER A 26 -0.61 4.01 -6.90
C SER A 26 0.14 2.73 -7.24
N LEU A 27 0.39 2.47 -8.53
CA LEU A 27 1.14 1.29 -8.95
C LEU A 27 2.58 1.32 -8.45
N SER A 28 3.20 2.50 -8.37
CA SER A 28 4.56 2.61 -7.82
C SER A 28 4.62 2.23 -6.34
N VAL A 29 3.60 2.60 -5.57
CA VAL A 29 3.48 2.21 -4.16
C VAL A 29 3.32 0.69 -4.04
N PHE A 30 2.44 0.10 -4.82
CA PHE A 30 2.25 -1.36 -4.83
C PHE A 30 3.53 -2.08 -5.19
N ARG A 31 4.22 -1.62 -6.25
CA ARG A 31 5.46 -2.25 -6.70
C ARG A 31 6.52 -2.25 -5.62
N TYR A 32 6.71 -1.11 -4.97
CA TYR A 32 7.68 -0.99 -3.88
C TYR A 32 7.34 -1.95 -2.74
N TYR A 33 6.06 -2.02 -2.35
CA TYR A 33 5.63 -2.92 -1.28
C TYR A 33 5.88 -4.38 -1.63
N PHE A 34 5.53 -4.79 -2.84
CA PHE A 34 5.69 -6.18 -3.28
C PHE A 34 7.17 -6.57 -3.39
N GLU A 35 8.03 -5.67 -3.82
CA GLU A 35 9.47 -5.90 -3.85
C GLU A 35 10.04 -6.08 -2.43
N LYS A 36 9.64 -5.22 -1.50
CA LYS A 36 10.04 -5.33 -0.09
C LYS A 36 9.51 -6.62 0.54
N TYR A 37 8.28 -6.98 0.23
CA TYR A 37 7.70 -8.23 0.71
C TYR A 37 8.52 -9.43 0.24
N LYS A 38 8.91 -9.45 -1.02
CA LYS A 38 9.72 -10.53 -1.58
C LYS A 38 11.11 -10.60 -0.93
N GLU A 39 11.74 -9.45 -0.70
CA GLU A 39 13.02 -9.38 0.01
C GLU A 39 12.89 -9.93 1.43
N TYR A 40 11.82 -9.56 2.13
CA TYR A 40 11.62 -9.92 3.53
C TYR A 40 11.27 -11.41 3.70
N THR A 41 10.39 -11.94 2.85
CA THR A 41 9.87 -13.29 2.99
C THR A 41 10.58 -14.31 2.10
N GLY A 42 11.28 -13.88 1.05
CA GLY A 42 11.85 -14.74 0.03
C GLY A 42 10.80 -15.27 -0.96
N ARG A 43 9.55 -14.79 -0.88
CA ARG A 43 8.44 -15.26 -1.71
C ARG A 43 7.66 -14.09 -2.30
N PRO A 44 7.04 -14.27 -3.48
CA PRO A 44 6.15 -13.24 -4.02
C PRO A 44 4.94 -13.02 -3.12
N HIS A 45 4.42 -11.79 -3.12
CA HIS A 45 3.20 -11.46 -2.40
C HIS A 45 2.03 -12.27 -2.95
N PRO A 46 1.14 -12.81 -2.10
CA PRO A 46 -0.04 -13.52 -2.59
C PRO A 46 -0.98 -12.60 -3.35
N PRO A 47 -1.80 -13.16 -4.26
CA PRO A 47 -2.77 -12.36 -5.01
C PRO A 47 -3.74 -11.63 -4.09
N ILE A 48 -4.20 -10.45 -4.56
CA ILE A 48 -5.12 -9.59 -3.81
C ILE A 48 -6.42 -9.48 -4.62
N ARG A 49 -7.56 -9.53 -3.93
CA ARG A 49 -8.88 -9.37 -4.56
C ARG A 49 -9.07 -7.95 -5.06
N ALA A 50 -9.84 -7.79 -6.15
CA ALA A 50 -10.13 -6.49 -6.74
C ALA A 50 -10.72 -5.50 -5.73
N SER A 51 -11.62 -5.96 -4.86
CA SER A 51 -12.21 -5.09 -3.80
C SER A 51 -11.16 -4.57 -2.82
N GLN A 52 -10.14 -5.37 -2.50
CA GLN A 52 -9.04 -4.94 -1.64
C GLN A 52 -8.10 -3.98 -2.37
N ILE A 53 -7.87 -4.19 -3.66
CA ILE A 53 -7.08 -3.27 -4.48
C ILE A 53 -7.73 -1.88 -4.46
N VAL A 54 -9.05 -1.81 -4.70
CA VAL A 54 -9.80 -0.56 -4.68
C VAL A 54 -9.66 0.13 -3.32
N ARG A 55 -9.83 -0.61 -2.24
CA ARG A 55 -9.74 -0.06 -0.88
C ARG A 55 -8.36 0.51 -0.59
N VAL A 56 -7.31 -0.22 -0.94
CA VAL A 56 -5.93 0.24 -0.75
C VAL A 56 -5.68 1.52 -1.56
N CYS A 57 -6.12 1.55 -2.83
CA CYS A 57 -5.99 2.74 -3.67
C CYS A 57 -6.72 3.95 -3.07
N GLN A 58 -7.90 3.73 -2.48
CA GLN A 58 -8.66 4.79 -1.82
C GLN A 58 -7.96 5.30 -0.55
N ASP A 59 -7.25 4.43 0.16
CA ASP A 59 -6.57 4.78 1.40
C ASP A 59 -5.21 5.46 1.17
N MET A 60 -4.54 5.16 0.05
CA MET A 60 -3.17 5.65 -0.20
C MET A 60 -2.99 7.17 -0.06
N PRO A 61 -3.87 8.02 -0.62
CA PRO A 61 -3.65 9.47 -0.57
C PRO A 61 -3.89 10.10 0.79
N PHE A 62 -4.44 9.34 1.74
CA PHE A 62 -4.89 9.89 3.02
C PHE A 62 -4.20 9.19 4.19
N ILE A 63 -3.79 9.99 5.20
CA ILE A 63 -3.13 9.46 6.40
C ILE A 63 -4.11 8.61 7.20
N SER A 64 -5.34 9.09 7.35
CA SER A 64 -6.37 8.43 8.14
C SER A 64 -7.54 8.03 7.25
N ARG A 65 -8.05 6.81 7.47
CA ARG A 65 -9.22 6.30 6.77
C ARG A 65 -10.47 7.15 7.02
N GLU A 66 -10.55 7.81 8.18
CA GLU A 66 -11.68 8.67 8.53
C GLU A 66 -11.82 9.86 7.59
N TYR A 67 -10.74 10.28 6.97
CA TYR A 67 -10.71 11.44 6.07
C TYR A 67 -10.55 11.05 4.60
N SER A 68 -10.66 9.76 4.29
CA SER A 68 -10.54 9.31 2.91
C SER A 68 -11.71 9.81 2.07
N GLY A 69 -11.44 10.06 0.78
CA GLY A 69 -12.44 10.59 -0.14
C GLY A 69 -12.35 12.10 -0.35
N GLY A 70 -11.40 12.80 0.28
CA GLY A 70 -11.13 14.21 0.04
C GLY A 70 -10.59 14.46 -1.37
N LEU A 71 -10.55 15.74 -1.78
CA LEU A 71 -10.09 16.15 -3.11
C LEU A 71 -8.56 16.25 -3.20
N TYR A 72 -7.88 16.40 -2.05
CA TYR A 72 -6.43 16.61 -2.00
C TYR A 72 -5.78 15.54 -1.15
N ALA A 73 -4.59 15.10 -1.57
CA ALA A 73 -3.84 14.11 -0.83
C ALA A 73 -3.26 14.72 0.46
N ASP A 74 -3.36 13.96 1.57
CA ASP A 74 -2.70 14.30 2.82
C ASP A 74 -1.24 13.83 2.83
N ILE A 75 -0.94 12.82 2.03
CA ILE A 75 0.36 12.18 1.95
C ILE A 75 0.74 12.02 0.47
N GLU A 76 1.97 12.39 0.14
CA GLU A 76 2.46 12.26 -1.23
C GLU A 76 2.93 10.83 -1.50
N PRO A 77 2.83 10.35 -2.77
CA PRO A 77 3.28 8.99 -3.10
C PRO A 77 4.75 8.74 -2.73
N GLU A 78 5.58 9.75 -2.83
CA GLU A 78 7.02 9.68 -2.55
C GLU A 78 7.35 9.40 -1.08
N ALA A 79 6.40 9.59 -0.19
CA ALA A 79 6.58 9.28 1.23
C ALA A 79 6.50 7.77 1.52
N TYR A 80 5.86 6.99 0.64
CA TYR A 80 5.60 5.59 0.92
C TYR A 80 6.85 4.70 1.03
N PRO A 81 7.92 4.87 0.24
CA PRO A 81 9.11 4.03 0.43
C PRO A 81 9.63 4.05 1.87
N ALA A 82 9.75 5.22 2.49
CA ALA A 82 10.21 5.33 3.88
C ALA A 82 9.24 4.67 4.86
N LEU A 83 7.92 4.85 4.65
CA LEU A 83 6.90 4.25 5.50
C LEU A 83 6.93 2.71 5.41
N ILE A 84 7.07 2.19 4.20
CA ILE A 84 7.12 0.75 3.94
C ILE A 84 8.39 0.16 4.54
N ASP A 85 9.54 0.81 4.36
CA ASP A 85 10.80 0.36 4.96
C ASP A 85 10.71 0.29 6.47
N ARG A 86 10.13 1.30 7.10
CA ARG A 86 9.93 1.35 8.55
C ARG A 86 8.99 0.24 9.00
N TYR A 87 7.94 -0.02 8.24
CA TYR A 87 7.01 -1.10 8.54
C TYR A 87 7.72 -2.46 8.54
N PHE A 88 8.53 -2.76 7.52
CA PHE A 88 9.24 -4.03 7.44
C PHE A 88 10.38 -4.13 8.47
N ALA A 89 10.88 -3.01 8.98
CA ALA A 89 11.86 -3.01 10.06
C ALA A 89 11.22 -3.21 11.44
N THR A 90 9.91 -3.05 11.57
CA THR A 90 9.18 -3.25 12.83
C THR A 90 8.75 -4.71 12.94
N LYS A 91 8.88 -5.28 14.14
CA LYS A 91 8.44 -6.66 14.41
C LYS A 91 6.97 -6.66 14.79
N TYR A 92 6.17 -7.44 14.08
CA TYR A 92 4.78 -7.69 14.41
C TYR A 92 4.56 -9.18 14.67
N ARG A 93 3.90 -9.49 15.77
CA ARG A 93 3.66 -10.87 16.19
C ARG A 93 2.60 -11.51 15.29
N ASN A 94 2.87 -12.74 14.82
CA ASN A 94 1.93 -13.51 13.99
C ASN A 94 1.42 -12.75 12.75
N CYS A 95 2.31 -11.99 12.13
CA CYS A 95 1.97 -11.18 10.96
C CYS A 95 2.57 -11.78 9.69
N ASP A 96 1.72 -11.94 8.66
CA ASP A 96 2.13 -12.46 7.36
C ASP A 96 2.67 -11.37 6.42
N ARG A 97 2.67 -10.11 6.87
CA ARG A 97 3.14 -8.94 6.10
C ARG A 97 2.34 -8.68 4.82
N ASN A 98 1.13 -9.24 4.71
CA ASN A 98 0.25 -8.89 3.60
C ASN A 98 -0.01 -7.38 3.58
N ILE A 99 -0.09 -6.78 2.38
CA ILE A 99 -0.29 -5.33 2.22
C ILE A 99 -1.54 -4.84 2.97
N ASN A 100 -2.55 -5.70 3.11
CA ASN A 100 -3.76 -5.35 3.87
C ASN A 100 -3.46 -5.06 5.34
N HIS A 101 -2.44 -5.71 5.93
CA HIS A 101 -2.03 -5.42 7.30
C HIS A 101 -1.43 -4.02 7.41
N PHE A 102 -0.56 -3.64 6.44
CA PHE A 102 0.03 -2.29 6.41
C PHE A 102 -1.05 -1.20 6.32
N PHE A 103 -2.09 -1.44 5.52
CA PHE A 103 -3.20 -0.49 5.32
C PHE A 103 -4.37 -0.70 6.30
N SER A 104 -4.27 -1.64 7.24
CA SER A 104 -5.32 -1.90 8.22
C SER A 104 -5.18 -1.03 9.46
N GLY A 105 -6.33 -0.72 10.07
CA GLY A 105 -6.35 0.02 11.33
C GLY A 105 -5.53 1.30 11.24
N ARG A 106 -4.60 1.48 12.19
CA ARG A 106 -3.77 2.68 12.29
C ARG A 106 -2.30 2.42 12.02
N ILE A 107 -1.92 1.27 11.49
CA ILE A 107 -0.51 0.88 11.34
C ILE A 107 0.22 1.86 10.41
N ARG A 108 -0.34 2.12 9.23
CA ARG A 108 0.25 3.05 8.27
C ARG A 108 0.31 4.47 8.84
N GLU A 109 -0.77 4.91 9.50
CA GLU A 109 -0.84 6.22 10.14
C GLU A 109 0.25 6.36 11.20
N MET A 110 0.45 5.34 12.04
CA MET A 110 1.52 5.34 13.04
C MET A 110 2.90 5.46 12.40
N LYS A 111 3.15 4.73 11.31
CA LYS A 111 4.44 4.80 10.60
C LYS A 111 4.65 6.18 10.01
N PHE A 112 3.62 6.82 9.49
CA PHE A 112 3.69 8.18 8.98
C PHE A 112 4.13 9.16 10.09
N TYR A 113 3.51 9.09 11.26
CA TYR A 113 3.88 9.98 12.37
C TYR A 113 5.28 9.69 12.92
N GLU A 114 5.71 8.44 12.95
CA GLU A 114 7.09 8.08 13.33
C GLU A 114 8.11 8.72 12.39
N GLU A 115 7.80 8.81 11.09
CA GLU A 115 8.70 9.40 10.10
C GLU A 115 8.80 10.92 10.26
N LEU A 116 7.73 11.58 10.71
CA LEU A 116 7.73 13.04 10.95
C LEU A 116 8.52 13.43 12.21
N TYR A 117 8.59 12.56 13.19
CA TYR A 117 9.20 12.81 14.48
C TYR A 117 10.28 11.77 14.79
#